data_29d3afcbc8607e0d3d4a6b8675afd1da
#
_entry.id   29d3afcbc8607e0d3d4a6b8675afd1da
#
_cell.length_a   1.000
_cell.length_b   1.000
_cell.length_c   1.000
_cell.angle_alpha   90.00
_cell.angle_beta   90.00
_cell.angle_gamma   90.00
#
_symmetry.space_group_name_H-M   'P 1'
#
loop_
_entity.id
_entity.type
_entity.pdbx_description
1 polymer ?
#
loop_
_entity_poly.entity_id
_entity_poly.type
_entity_poly.pdbx_seq_one_letter_code
_entity_poly.pdbx_strand_id
1 'polypeptide(L)'
;MANVLRVLPARWAITIIAVLIVYVLLQPRLNTWFGWNLPSIPAMLGQETGNAKNTSTTKQTDTRKQADTKASQTQLSGTEKPKSSSGSLKYGILKSLGRDRYESPAGLVYGPGSEEGHRLQHIERHLQDDPNRPGSHGVFQGTMERFLIAIDDTYRRARGHAKGTRTRNEEAETIYEAPFDETIGYLGGSSGRGQKNPPLKRMRVVVRGKNLITAFPIP
;
A
#
# COMPACT_ATOMS: atom_id res chain seq x y z
N MET A 1 1.42 37.28 -37.11
CA MET A 1 0.74 36.68 -35.93
C MET A 1 1.49 37.13 -34.69
N ALA A 2 0.93 38.09 -33.94
CA ALA A 2 1.60 38.73 -32.81
C ALA A 2 1.36 37.91 -31.53
N ASN A 3 2.42 37.41 -30.93
CA ASN A 3 2.42 36.75 -29.62
C ASN A 3 2.17 37.81 -28.53
N VAL A 4 0.94 37.85 -28.02
CA VAL A 4 0.57 38.62 -26.83
C VAL A 4 0.97 37.82 -25.61
N LEU A 5 2.24 37.96 -25.16
CA LEU A 5 2.65 37.61 -23.82
C LEU A 5 1.92 38.53 -22.82
N ARG A 6 0.84 38.06 -22.23
CA ARG A 6 0.20 38.74 -21.11
C ARG A 6 1.15 38.69 -19.92
N VAL A 7 1.81 39.80 -19.68
CA VAL A 7 2.61 40.01 -18.46
C VAL A 7 1.63 40.03 -17.28
N LEU A 8 1.74 39.04 -16.42
CA LEU A 8 0.98 38.97 -15.17
C LEU A 8 1.29 40.20 -14.31
N PRO A 9 0.30 40.88 -13.76
CA PRO A 9 0.56 42.05 -12.92
C PRO A 9 1.39 41.70 -11.70
N ALA A 10 2.35 42.52 -11.33
CA ALA A 10 3.35 42.27 -10.29
C ALA A 10 2.76 41.81 -8.95
N ARG A 11 1.52 42.18 -8.64
CA ARG A 11 0.79 41.73 -7.45
C ARG A 11 0.54 40.23 -7.44
N TRP A 12 0.22 39.63 -8.59
CA TRP A 12 0.01 38.20 -8.73
C TRP A 12 1.32 37.40 -8.64
N ALA A 13 2.42 37.95 -9.16
CA ALA A 13 3.73 37.34 -9.07
C ALA A 13 4.18 37.23 -7.60
N ILE A 14 3.97 38.25 -6.79
CA ILE A 14 4.28 38.24 -5.36
C ILE A 14 3.43 37.19 -4.62
N THR A 15 2.15 37.10 -4.94
CA THR A 15 1.26 36.11 -4.32
C THR A 15 1.68 34.67 -4.66
N ILE A 16 2.03 34.39 -5.91
CA ILE A 16 2.51 33.08 -6.35
C ILE A 16 3.82 32.71 -5.62
N ILE A 17 4.76 33.64 -5.52
CA ILE A 17 6.02 33.42 -4.81
C ILE A 17 5.77 33.13 -3.32
N ALA A 18 4.89 33.88 -2.67
CA ALA A 18 4.53 33.64 -1.26
C ALA A 18 3.90 32.26 -1.06
N VAL A 19 3.00 31.82 -1.94
CA VAL A 19 2.37 30.50 -1.89
C VAL A 19 3.43 29.39 -2.08
N LEU A 20 4.36 29.58 -3.03
CA LEU A 20 5.46 28.62 -3.24
C LEU A 20 6.39 28.50 -2.03
N ILE A 21 6.71 29.62 -1.39
CA ILE A 21 7.54 29.61 -0.16
C ILE A 21 6.81 28.86 0.96
N VAL A 22 5.52 29.14 1.16
CA VAL A 22 4.71 28.44 2.17
C VAL A 22 4.64 26.95 1.86
N TYR A 23 4.46 26.57 0.59
CA TYR A 23 4.46 25.17 0.17
C TYR A 23 5.79 24.46 0.50
N VAL A 24 6.94 25.07 0.15
CA VAL A 24 8.26 24.49 0.42
C VAL A 24 8.51 24.32 1.93
N LEU A 25 8.07 25.26 2.74
CA LEU A 25 8.23 25.22 4.20
C LEU A 25 7.29 24.19 4.86
N LEU A 26 6.10 23.97 4.32
CA LEU A 26 5.13 23.03 4.86
C LEU A 26 5.28 21.61 4.32
N GLN A 27 5.84 21.44 3.13
CA GLN A 27 6.00 20.14 2.46
C GLN A 27 6.61 19.06 3.35
N PRO A 28 7.76 19.26 4.05
CA PRO A 28 8.34 18.22 4.88
C PRO A 28 7.45 17.86 6.08
N ARG A 29 6.71 18.82 6.63
CA ARG A 29 5.76 18.56 7.72
C ARG A 29 4.50 17.84 7.25
N LEU A 30 4.01 18.18 6.07
CA LEU A 30 2.86 17.50 5.45
C LEU A 30 3.21 16.07 5.07
N ASN A 31 4.41 15.83 4.51
CA ASN A 31 4.89 14.49 4.20
C ASN A 31 5.04 13.61 5.43
N THR A 32 5.54 14.17 6.55
CA THR A 32 5.66 13.41 7.81
C THR A 32 4.33 13.24 8.55
N TRP A 33 3.42 14.21 8.46
CA TRP A 33 2.13 14.18 9.18
C TRP A 33 1.06 13.35 8.47
N PHE A 34 1.03 13.40 7.15
CA PHE A 34 -0.02 12.76 6.33
C PHE A 34 0.49 11.59 5.51
N GLY A 35 1.80 11.32 5.52
CA GLY A 35 2.41 10.28 4.68
C GLY A 35 2.28 10.59 3.18
N TRP A 36 2.10 11.87 2.82
CA TRP A 36 2.01 12.29 1.43
C TRP A 36 3.41 12.41 0.85
N ASN A 37 3.61 11.80 -0.31
CA ASN A 37 4.87 11.92 -1.05
C ASN A 37 4.74 13.06 -2.06
N LEU A 38 4.64 14.31 -1.54
CA LEU A 38 4.53 15.51 -2.38
C LEU A 38 5.87 15.74 -3.09
N PRO A 39 5.86 15.92 -4.43
CA PRO A 39 7.07 16.12 -5.19
C PRO A 39 7.75 17.43 -4.78
N SER A 40 9.06 17.39 -4.59
CA SER A 40 9.87 18.60 -4.36
C SER A 40 9.97 19.44 -5.64
N ILE A 41 9.92 20.76 -5.49
CA ILE A 41 10.03 21.70 -6.63
C ILE A 41 11.26 21.43 -7.55
N PRO A 42 12.45 21.04 -7.04
CA PRO A 42 13.58 20.66 -7.90
C PRO A 42 13.28 19.48 -8.83
N ALA A 43 12.42 18.55 -8.43
CA ALA A 43 12.04 17.41 -9.27
C ALA A 43 11.06 17.77 -10.39
N MET A 44 10.33 18.88 -10.26
CA MET A 44 9.40 19.37 -11.29
C MET A 44 10.09 20.24 -12.37
N LEU A 45 11.26 20.82 -12.06
CA LEU A 45 11.99 21.72 -12.96
C LEU A 45 13.09 21.00 -13.74
N GLY A 46 12.89 19.75 -14.15
CA GLY A 46 13.74 18.99 -15.08
C GLY A 46 15.15 19.53 -15.24
N GLN A 47 16.07 19.21 -14.34
CA GLN A 47 17.46 19.59 -14.50
C GLN A 47 18.16 18.62 -15.46
N GLU A 48 18.20 18.99 -16.73
CA GLU A 48 19.27 18.54 -17.62
C GLU A 48 20.56 19.20 -17.14
N THR A 49 21.44 18.46 -16.49
CA THR A 49 22.85 18.78 -16.47
C THR A 49 23.70 17.53 -16.28
N GLY A 50 24.42 17.17 -17.39
CA GLY A 50 25.83 16.93 -17.31
C GLY A 50 26.33 15.60 -16.76
N ASN A 51 26.43 14.69 -17.67
CA ASN A 51 27.47 13.67 -17.81
C ASN A 51 28.77 13.98 -17.02
N ALA A 52 29.13 13.13 -16.09
CA ALA A 52 30.52 12.95 -15.67
C ALA A 52 30.81 11.47 -15.47
N LYS A 53 31.56 10.93 -16.41
CA LYS A 53 32.31 9.68 -16.36
C LYS A 53 33.05 9.54 -15.04
N ASN A 54 33.04 8.38 -14.43
CA ASN A 54 34.20 7.82 -13.78
C ASN A 54 34.28 6.32 -13.95
N THR A 55 35.24 5.94 -14.75
CA THR A 55 35.86 4.64 -14.98
C THR A 55 36.74 4.28 -13.78
N SER A 56 36.66 3.06 -13.30
CA SER A 56 37.73 2.34 -12.60
C SER A 56 37.32 0.86 -12.52
N THR A 57 37.70 0.06 -13.39
CA THR A 57 38.82 -0.87 -13.59
C THR A 57 39.38 -1.52 -12.34
N THR A 58 39.39 -2.86 -12.41
CA THR A 58 40.39 -3.82 -11.86
C THR A 58 39.74 -4.78 -10.85
N LYS A 59 39.85 -6.08 -10.90
CA LYS A 59 40.77 -7.03 -11.56
C LYS A 59 40.18 -8.43 -11.42
N GLN A 60 40.37 -9.22 -12.46
CA GLN A 60 40.31 -10.68 -12.48
C GLN A 60 41.29 -11.33 -11.50
N THR A 61 40.89 -12.47 -10.91
CA THR A 61 41.84 -13.55 -10.68
C THR A 61 41.15 -14.91 -10.83
N ASP A 62 41.60 -15.65 -11.80
CA ASP A 62 41.38 -17.06 -12.08
C ASP A 62 41.91 -17.97 -10.95
N THR A 63 41.31 -19.13 -10.79
CA THR A 63 41.97 -20.47 -10.68
C THR A 63 40.89 -21.54 -10.46
N ARG A 64 40.44 -22.29 -11.42
CA ARG A 64 40.92 -23.58 -12.00
C ARG A 64 40.95 -24.78 -11.03
N LYS A 65 40.18 -25.78 -11.40
CA LYS A 65 40.37 -27.26 -11.56
C LYS A 65 39.21 -28.04 -10.98
N GLN A 66 38.45 -28.74 -11.83
CA GLN A 66 38.54 -30.15 -12.31
C GLN A 66 38.50 -31.17 -11.16
N ALA A 67 37.64 -32.19 -11.14
CA ALA A 67 37.37 -33.25 -12.11
C ALA A 67 36.15 -34.10 -11.69
N ASP A 68 35.42 -34.57 -12.68
CA ASP A 68 34.87 -35.93 -12.93
C ASP A 68 34.40 -36.83 -11.81
N THR A 69 33.16 -37.36 -11.91
CA THR A 69 32.91 -38.76 -12.26
C THR A 69 31.41 -39.06 -12.38
N LYS A 70 31.00 -39.42 -13.54
CA LYS A 70 30.04 -40.32 -14.13
C LYS A 70 29.40 -41.37 -13.21
N ALA A 71 28.07 -41.48 -13.23
CA ALA A 71 27.37 -42.74 -13.44
C ALA A 71 25.89 -42.54 -13.71
N SER A 72 25.49 -43.06 -14.83
CA SER A 72 24.13 -43.29 -15.30
C SER A 72 23.33 -44.17 -14.39
N GLN A 73 22.02 -43.92 -14.25
CA GLN A 73 21.04 -45.00 -14.45
C GLN A 73 19.66 -44.47 -14.80
N THR A 74 19.18 -45.02 -15.86
CA THR A 74 17.91 -44.94 -16.55
C THR A 74 16.80 -45.66 -15.77
N GLN A 75 15.56 -45.18 -16.04
CA GLN A 75 14.26 -45.87 -15.98
C GLN A 75 13.33 -45.34 -14.87
N LEU A 76 12.04 -45.18 -15.04
CA LEU A 76 11.03 -45.51 -16.05
C LEU A 76 9.78 -44.67 -15.76
N SER A 77 9.14 -44.25 -16.82
CA SER A 77 7.70 -44.13 -16.99
C SER A 77 6.83 -44.22 -15.76
N GLY A 78 6.31 -43.10 -15.29
CA GLY A 78 5.17 -43.03 -14.38
C GLY A 78 4.27 -41.91 -14.82
N THR A 79 3.12 -42.31 -15.36
CA THR A 79 1.98 -41.49 -15.76
C THR A 79 1.70 -40.40 -14.73
N GLU A 80 2.04 -39.17 -15.03
CA GLU A 80 1.65 -38.02 -14.20
C GLU A 80 0.15 -37.78 -14.35
N LYS A 81 -0.59 -38.33 -13.39
CA LYS A 81 -1.93 -37.89 -13.06
C LYS A 81 -1.85 -36.38 -12.76
N PRO A 82 -2.69 -35.51 -13.36
CA PRO A 82 -2.68 -34.11 -13.03
C PRO A 82 -2.96 -33.95 -11.54
N LYS A 83 -1.93 -33.57 -10.80
CA LYS A 83 -2.02 -33.24 -9.39
C LYS A 83 -2.86 -31.98 -9.28
N SER A 84 -4.15 -32.16 -9.03
CA SER A 84 -5.02 -31.09 -8.58
C SER A 84 -4.39 -30.52 -7.33
N SER A 85 -3.64 -29.44 -7.49
CA SER A 85 -3.17 -28.64 -6.38
C SER A 85 -4.39 -28.00 -5.75
N SER A 86 -4.96 -28.65 -4.74
CA SER A 86 -5.75 -27.96 -3.72
C SER A 86 -4.76 -27.03 -3.02
N GLY A 87 -4.48 -25.88 -3.67
CA GLY A 87 -3.57 -24.88 -3.18
C GLY A 87 -4.07 -24.42 -1.82
N SER A 88 -3.26 -24.65 -0.80
CA SER A 88 -3.48 -24.12 0.53
C SER A 88 -3.80 -22.63 0.42
N LEU A 89 -4.95 -22.22 0.95
CA LEU A 89 -5.37 -20.82 0.95
C LEU A 89 -4.42 -20.02 1.84
N LYS A 90 -3.91 -18.88 1.35
CA LYS A 90 -3.10 -17.99 2.18
C LYS A 90 -4.00 -17.35 3.24
N TYR A 91 -3.56 -17.37 4.49
CA TYR A 91 -4.35 -16.94 5.67
C TYR A 91 -5.74 -17.61 5.77
N GLY A 92 -5.88 -18.82 5.29
CA GLY A 92 -7.13 -19.59 5.37
C GLY A 92 -8.22 -19.21 4.37
N ILE A 93 -8.17 -18.03 3.72
CA ILE A 93 -9.25 -17.55 2.86
C ILE A 93 -8.83 -17.05 1.48
N LEU A 94 -7.57 -16.69 1.26
CA LEU A 94 -7.13 -16.07 0.03
C LEU A 94 -6.67 -17.11 -1.01
N LYS A 95 -7.28 -17.08 -2.18
CA LYS A 95 -6.90 -17.89 -3.34
C LYS A 95 -5.74 -17.22 -4.08
N SER A 96 -4.69 -17.97 -4.40
CA SER A 96 -3.60 -17.46 -5.24
C SER A 96 -4.05 -17.27 -6.69
N LEU A 97 -3.73 -16.11 -7.26
CA LEU A 97 -3.89 -15.79 -8.69
C LEU A 97 -2.56 -15.88 -9.45
N GLY A 98 -1.48 -16.27 -8.78
CA GLY A 98 -0.12 -16.23 -9.31
C GLY A 98 0.50 -14.83 -9.29
N ARG A 99 1.82 -14.75 -9.52
CA ARG A 99 2.58 -13.48 -9.53
C ARG A 99 2.37 -12.65 -8.25
N ASP A 100 2.41 -13.30 -7.11
CA ASP A 100 2.19 -12.70 -5.78
C ASP A 100 0.89 -11.89 -5.67
N ARG A 101 -0.18 -12.39 -6.29
CA ARG A 101 -1.52 -11.81 -6.20
C ARG A 101 -2.48 -12.83 -5.60
N TYR A 102 -3.37 -12.34 -4.77
CA TYR A 102 -4.35 -13.15 -4.04
C TYR A 102 -5.72 -12.54 -4.16
N GLU A 103 -6.75 -13.36 -4.22
CA GLU A 103 -8.16 -12.95 -4.28
C GLU A 103 -8.90 -13.47 -3.07
N SER A 104 -9.69 -12.60 -2.46
CA SER A 104 -10.59 -12.96 -1.37
C SER A 104 -11.92 -13.48 -1.88
N PRO A 105 -12.75 -14.14 -1.02
CA PRO A 105 -14.11 -14.58 -1.37
C PRO A 105 -15.04 -13.45 -1.84
N ALA A 106 -14.79 -12.21 -1.44
CA ALA A 106 -15.54 -11.04 -1.94
C ALA A 106 -15.04 -10.51 -3.30
N GLY A 107 -13.96 -11.10 -3.84
CA GLY A 107 -13.36 -10.70 -5.11
C GLY A 107 -12.40 -9.52 -5.00
N LEU A 108 -11.94 -9.17 -3.78
CA LEU A 108 -10.89 -8.20 -3.58
C LEU A 108 -9.53 -8.81 -3.92
N VAL A 109 -8.70 -8.05 -4.63
CA VAL A 109 -7.37 -8.48 -5.05
C VAL A 109 -6.30 -7.79 -4.19
N TYR A 110 -5.44 -8.59 -3.61
CA TYR A 110 -4.27 -8.19 -2.82
C TYR A 110 -3.01 -8.47 -3.65
N GLY A 111 -2.24 -7.44 -3.95
CA GLY A 111 -1.07 -7.57 -4.81
C GLY A 111 0.09 -6.67 -4.38
N PRO A 112 1.20 -6.68 -5.14
CA PRO A 112 2.32 -5.76 -4.95
C PRO A 112 1.88 -4.31 -5.08
N GLY A 113 2.66 -3.36 -4.52
CA GLY A 113 2.50 -1.93 -4.74
C GLY A 113 2.11 -1.11 -3.51
N SER A 114 2.55 -1.50 -2.33
CA SER A 114 2.59 -0.62 -1.15
C SER A 114 4.03 -0.23 -0.82
N GLU A 115 4.23 0.68 0.13
CA GLU A 115 5.56 1.02 0.65
C GLU A 115 6.26 -0.21 1.27
N GLU A 116 5.48 -1.13 1.83
CA GLU A 116 5.95 -2.40 2.37
C GLU A 116 6.21 -3.45 1.27
N GLY A 117 6.00 -3.12 0.00
CA GLY A 117 6.15 -4.01 -1.15
C GLY A 117 4.88 -4.77 -1.53
N HIS A 118 4.03 -5.15 -0.56
CA HIS A 118 2.80 -5.90 -0.82
C HIS A 118 1.62 -5.44 0.06
N ARG A 119 0.40 -5.41 -0.50
CA ARG A 119 -0.81 -4.95 0.23
C ARG A 119 -1.14 -5.78 1.47
N LEU A 120 -0.83 -7.07 1.47
CA LEU A 120 -1.01 -7.90 2.67
C LEU A 120 -0.09 -7.47 3.80
N GLN A 121 1.18 -7.14 3.50
CA GLN A 121 2.11 -6.61 4.49
C GLN A 121 1.67 -5.24 5.01
N HIS A 122 1.14 -4.40 4.12
CA HIS A 122 0.59 -3.10 4.50
C HIS A 122 -0.55 -3.23 5.52
N ILE A 123 -1.56 -4.07 5.24
CA ILE A 123 -2.67 -4.24 6.18
C ILE A 123 -2.27 -4.99 7.45
N GLU A 124 -1.28 -5.88 7.40
CA GLU A 124 -0.76 -6.58 8.57
C GLU A 124 -0.21 -5.60 9.63
N ARG A 125 0.31 -4.44 9.23
CA ARG A 125 0.73 -3.38 10.15
C ARG A 125 -0.42 -2.84 11.01
N HIS A 126 -1.65 -2.92 10.53
CA HIS A 126 -2.83 -2.51 11.32
C HIS A 126 -3.26 -3.55 12.36
N LEU A 127 -2.55 -4.68 12.48
CA LEU A 127 -2.70 -5.61 13.61
C LEU A 127 -1.82 -5.24 14.82
N GLN A 128 -0.91 -4.29 14.63
CA GLN A 128 0.05 -3.87 15.65
C GLN A 128 -0.08 -2.38 15.91
N ASP A 129 -0.01 -1.99 17.18
CA ASP A 129 0.07 -0.59 17.56
C ASP A 129 1.51 -0.10 17.52
N ASP A 130 1.69 1.13 17.08
CA ASP A 130 2.91 1.91 17.30
C ASP A 130 2.56 3.10 18.20
N PRO A 131 2.72 2.95 19.54
CA PRO A 131 2.36 3.99 20.51
C PRO A 131 3.15 5.29 20.35
N ASN A 132 4.29 5.25 19.65
CA ASN A 132 5.14 6.40 19.40
C ASN A 132 4.84 7.09 18.06
N ARG A 133 4.05 6.46 17.21
CA ARG A 133 3.62 7.05 15.93
C ARG A 133 2.83 8.34 16.20
N PRO A 134 3.22 9.47 15.59
CA PRO A 134 2.45 10.71 15.68
C PRO A 134 1.03 10.55 15.18
N GLY A 135 0.07 11.19 15.87
CA GLY A 135 -1.34 11.13 15.51
C GLY A 135 -2.04 9.86 16.00
N SER A 136 -3.08 9.47 15.28
CA SER A 136 -3.90 8.29 15.57
C SER A 136 -3.99 7.38 14.35
N HIS A 137 -4.14 6.08 14.60
CA HIS A 137 -4.42 5.08 13.56
C HIS A 137 -5.31 3.97 14.13
N GLY A 138 -6.09 3.33 13.26
CA GLY A 138 -6.90 2.19 13.65
C GLY A 138 -6.06 0.94 13.75
N VAL A 139 -6.15 0.26 14.90
CA VAL A 139 -5.52 -1.04 15.16
C VAL A 139 -6.61 -2.10 15.22
N PHE A 140 -6.54 -3.12 14.38
CA PHE A 140 -7.49 -4.23 14.39
C PHE A 140 -7.11 -5.26 15.45
N GLN A 141 -8.09 -5.73 16.22
CA GLN A 141 -7.90 -6.77 17.23
C GLN A 141 -8.27 -8.13 16.67
N GLY A 142 -7.27 -9.00 16.48
CA GLY A 142 -7.50 -10.35 16.00
C GLY A 142 -6.37 -10.88 15.14
N THR A 143 -6.65 -11.98 14.45
CA THR A 143 -5.72 -12.61 13.50
C THR A 143 -5.84 -11.97 12.11
N MET A 144 -4.85 -12.19 11.26
CA MET A 144 -4.90 -11.76 9.86
C MET A 144 -6.12 -12.34 9.11
N GLU A 145 -6.48 -13.59 9.38
CA GLU A 145 -7.67 -14.21 8.80
C GLU A 145 -8.96 -13.46 9.18
N ARG A 146 -9.16 -13.17 10.47
CA ARG A 146 -10.32 -12.39 10.94
C ARG A 146 -10.35 -10.99 10.34
N PHE A 147 -9.20 -10.37 10.17
CA PHE A 147 -9.11 -9.06 9.55
C PHE A 147 -9.53 -9.11 8.07
N LEU A 148 -9.06 -10.08 7.31
CA LEU A 148 -9.46 -10.29 5.92
C LEU A 148 -10.96 -10.57 5.79
N ILE A 149 -11.54 -11.34 6.70
CA ILE A 149 -13.00 -11.60 6.76
C ILE A 149 -13.76 -10.28 7.01
N ALA A 150 -13.30 -9.46 7.95
CA ALA A 150 -13.93 -8.16 8.24
C ALA A 150 -13.83 -7.18 7.07
N ILE A 151 -12.71 -7.19 6.34
CA ILE A 151 -12.53 -6.42 5.09
C ILE A 151 -13.55 -6.85 4.03
N ASP A 152 -13.68 -8.15 3.81
CA ASP A 152 -14.63 -8.73 2.84
C ASP A 152 -16.09 -8.42 3.22
N ASP A 153 -16.43 -8.53 4.49
CA ASP A 153 -17.77 -8.20 4.98
C ASP A 153 -18.09 -6.71 4.76
N THR A 154 -17.17 -5.82 5.13
CA THR A 154 -17.29 -4.37 4.89
C THR A 154 -17.53 -4.08 3.41
N TYR A 155 -16.69 -4.67 2.53
CA TYR A 155 -16.78 -4.46 1.10
C TYR A 155 -18.12 -4.95 0.52
N ARG A 156 -18.57 -6.17 0.87
CA ARG A 156 -19.86 -6.71 0.41
C ARG A 156 -21.04 -5.89 0.90
N ARG A 157 -21.09 -5.57 2.20
CA ARG A 157 -22.19 -4.82 2.81
C ARG A 157 -22.31 -3.42 2.23
N ALA A 158 -21.20 -2.70 2.10
CA ALA A 158 -21.22 -1.34 1.58
C ALA A 158 -21.55 -1.29 0.08
N ARG A 159 -21.06 -2.24 -0.72
CA ARG A 159 -21.49 -2.38 -2.12
C ARG A 159 -22.98 -2.71 -2.28
N GLY A 160 -23.52 -3.50 -1.37
CA GLY A 160 -24.95 -3.82 -1.32
C GLY A 160 -25.81 -2.73 -0.65
N HIS A 161 -25.23 -1.57 -0.32
CA HIS A 161 -25.93 -0.47 0.35
C HIS A 161 -26.65 -0.88 1.65
N ALA A 162 -26.07 -1.82 2.40
CA ALA A 162 -26.64 -2.28 3.65
C ALA A 162 -26.79 -1.13 4.66
N LYS A 163 -27.74 -1.25 5.58
CA LYS A 163 -28.02 -0.23 6.59
C LYS A 163 -26.75 0.15 7.38
N GLY A 164 -26.49 1.44 7.53
CA GLY A 164 -25.37 1.98 8.31
C GLY A 164 -24.03 1.98 7.56
N THR A 165 -23.97 1.46 6.33
CA THR A 165 -22.77 1.53 5.48
C THR A 165 -22.67 2.88 4.77
N ARG A 166 -21.45 3.21 4.33
CA ARG A 166 -21.17 4.38 3.51
C ARG A 166 -20.28 3.99 2.34
N THR A 167 -20.54 4.60 1.18
CA THR A 167 -19.68 4.48 -0.01
C THR A 167 -19.37 5.87 -0.53
N ARG A 168 -18.09 6.13 -0.81
CA ARG A 168 -17.59 7.41 -1.30
C ARG A 168 -16.60 7.16 -2.43
N ASN A 169 -16.74 7.89 -3.54
CA ASN A 169 -15.79 7.83 -4.64
C ASN A 169 -14.88 9.05 -4.55
N GLU A 170 -13.57 8.83 -4.57
CA GLU A 170 -12.53 9.86 -4.55
C GLU A 170 -11.55 9.59 -5.70
N GLU A 171 -11.59 10.42 -6.74
CA GLU A 171 -10.77 10.28 -7.95
C GLU A 171 -10.78 8.84 -8.53
N ALA A 172 -9.68 8.11 -8.35
CA ALA A 172 -9.52 6.74 -8.84
C ALA A 172 -9.89 5.67 -7.79
N GLU A 173 -10.28 6.06 -6.57
CA GLU A 173 -10.50 5.17 -5.44
C GLU A 173 -11.96 5.18 -4.99
N THR A 174 -12.38 4.06 -4.43
CA THR A 174 -13.68 3.96 -3.76
C THR A 174 -13.44 3.57 -2.31
N ILE A 175 -14.06 4.32 -1.42
CA ILE A 175 -14.00 4.12 0.03
C ILE A 175 -15.30 3.48 0.48
N TYR A 176 -15.20 2.34 1.13
CA TYR A 176 -16.30 1.61 1.73
C TYR A 176 -16.17 1.62 3.25
N GLU A 177 -17.27 1.90 3.95
CA GLU A 177 -17.31 1.86 5.42
C GLU A 177 -18.52 1.05 5.90
N ALA A 178 -18.30 0.20 6.88
CA ALA A 178 -19.38 -0.55 7.52
C ALA A 178 -19.22 -0.55 9.04
N PRO A 179 -20.32 -0.45 9.80
CA PRO A 179 -20.32 -0.66 11.25
C PRO A 179 -20.31 -2.15 11.59
N PHE A 180 -19.78 -2.45 12.77
CA PHE A 180 -19.84 -3.77 13.41
C PHE A 180 -20.55 -3.64 14.76
N ASP A 181 -21.27 -4.65 15.19
CA ASP A 181 -21.94 -4.66 16.49
C ASP A 181 -20.91 -4.78 17.63
N GLU A 182 -19.86 -5.57 17.40
CA GLU A 182 -18.75 -5.75 18.33
C GLU A 182 -17.60 -4.79 18.06
N THR A 183 -16.73 -4.64 19.06
CA THR A 183 -15.46 -3.94 18.91
C THR A 183 -14.53 -4.76 18.02
N ILE A 184 -14.04 -4.15 16.93
CA ILE A 184 -13.14 -4.79 15.98
C ILE A 184 -11.68 -4.32 16.15
N GLY A 185 -11.46 -3.30 16.97
CA GLY A 185 -10.15 -2.73 17.19
C GLY A 185 -10.19 -1.53 18.13
N TYR A 186 -9.14 -0.75 18.11
CA TYR A 186 -9.02 0.45 18.93
C TYR A 186 -8.21 1.54 18.21
N LEU A 187 -8.34 2.76 18.70
CA LEU A 187 -7.54 3.90 18.23
C LEU A 187 -6.16 3.83 18.87
N GLY A 188 -5.14 3.58 18.06
CA GLY A 188 -3.73 3.49 18.47
C GLY A 188 -2.95 4.77 18.18
N GLY A 189 -1.62 4.68 18.33
CA GLY A 189 -0.68 5.79 18.20
C GLY A 189 -0.66 6.72 19.43
N SER A 190 0.14 7.77 19.36
CA SER A 190 0.30 8.71 20.46
C SER A 190 -1.01 9.39 20.88
N SER A 191 -1.84 9.78 19.92
CA SER A 191 -3.16 10.37 20.15
C SER A 191 -4.17 9.35 20.69
N GLY A 192 -4.15 8.12 20.19
CA GLY A 192 -5.00 7.04 20.70
C GLY A 192 -4.67 6.71 22.14
N ARG A 193 -3.39 6.56 22.45
CA ARG A 193 -2.91 6.35 23.83
C ARG A 193 -3.31 7.49 24.78
N GLY A 194 -3.19 8.74 24.34
CA GLY A 194 -3.63 9.90 25.11
C GLY A 194 -5.14 9.86 25.44
N GLN A 195 -5.94 9.19 24.63
CA GLN A 195 -7.37 8.98 24.82
C GLN A 195 -7.72 7.61 25.43
N LYS A 196 -6.72 6.88 25.97
CA LYS A 196 -6.87 5.52 26.54
C LYS A 196 -7.33 4.47 25.51
N ASN A 197 -6.88 4.61 24.26
CA ASN A 197 -7.14 3.66 23.16
C ASN A 197 -8.64 3.32 23.00
N PRO A 198 -9.51 4.29 22.67
CA PRO A 198 -10.94 4.07 22.59
C PRO A 198 -11.27 2.96 21.58
N PRO A 199 -12.28 2.12 21.86
CA PRO A 199 -12.66 1.02 21.00
C PRO A 199 -13.25 1.52 19.68
N LEU A 200 -12.99 0.78 18.60
CA LEU A 200 -13.47 1.07 17.26
C LEU A 200 -14.41 -0.05 16.80
N LYS A 201 -15.54 0.37 16.19
CA LYS A 201 -16.59 -0.52 15.69
C LYS A 201 -16.92 -0.31 14.22
N ARG A 202 -16.12 0.45 13.49
CA ARG A 202 -16.31 0.66 12.06
C ARG A 202 -15.03 0.29 11.32
N MET A 203 -15.19 -0.27 10.13
CA MET A 203 -14.09 -0.58 9.22
C MET A 203 -14.17 0.34 8.01
N ARG A 204 -13.02 0.85 7.58
CA ARG A 204 -12.84 1.49 6.28
C ARG A 204 -12.03 0.60 5.37
N VAL A 205 -12.48 0.45 4.13
CA VAL A 205 -11.80 -0.29 3.07
C VAL A 205 -11.66 0.64 1.87
N VAL A 206 -10.45 0.83 1.38
CA VAL A 206 -10.14 1.67 0.21
C VAL A 206 -9.70 0.77 -0.92
N VAL A 207 -10.33 0.91 -2.09
CA VAL A 207 -10.02 0.09 -3.26
C VAL A 207 -9.85 0.95 -4.50
N ARG A 208 -9.05 0.45 -5.45
CA ARG A 208 -9.01 0.94 -6.82
C ARG A 208 -9.50 -0.17 -7.76
N GLY A 209 -10.74 -0.02 -8.23
CA GLY A 209 -11.45 -1.12 -8.88
C GLY A 209 -11.67 -2.29 -7.92
N LYS A 210 -11.01 -3.43 -8.16
CA LYS A 210 -11.01 -4.58 -7.25
C LYS A 210 -9.74 -4.68 -6.40
N ASN A 211 -8.73 -3.85 -6.66
CA ASN A 211 -7.47 -3.93 -5.95
C ASN A 211 -7.58 -3.21 -4.60
N LEU A 212 -7.31 -3.93 -3.53
CA LEU A 212 -7.22 -3.32 -2.20
C LEU A 212 -6.05 -2.34 -2.16
N ILE A 213 -6.30 -1.15 -1.63
CA ILE A 213 -5.27 -0.15 -1.33
C ILE A 213 -4.91 -0.21 0.15
N THR A 214 -5.90 -0.09 1.03
CA THR A 214 -5.74 -0.20 2.48
C THR A 214 -7.06 -0.55 3.14
N ALA A 215 -6.99 -1.04 4.38
CA ALA A 215 -8.15 -1.22 5.26
C ALA A 215 -7.73 -1.06 6.72
N PHE A 216 -8.58 -0.44 7.52
CA PHE A 216 -8.33 -0.23 8.94
C PHE A 216 -9.60 0.14 9.70
N PRO A 217 -9.66 -0.12 11.02
CA PRO A 217 -10.73 0.37 11.88
C PRO A 217 -10.73 1.89 11.99
N ILE A 218 -11.92 2.49 12.08
CA ILE A 218 -12.12 3.94 12.22
C ILE A 218 -13.11 4.23 13.36
N PRO A 219 -13.10 5.46 13.91
CA PRO A 219 -14.11 5.95 14.86
C PRO A 219 -15.55 5.92 14.34
#